data_804a985f67f51c7d709f350fadaa3ce1
#
_entry.id   804a985f67f51c7d709f350fadaa3ce1
#
_cell.length_a   1.000
_cell.length_b   1.000
_cell.length_c   1.000
_cell.angle_alpha   90.00
_cell.angle_beta   90.00
_cell.angle_gamma   90.00
#
_symmetry.space_group_name_H-M   'P 1'
#
loop_
_entity.id
_entity.type
_entity.pdbx_description
1 polymer ?
#
loop_
_entity_poly.entity_id
_entity_poly.type
_entity_poly.pdbx_seq_one_letter_code
_entity_poly.pdbx_strand_id
1 'polypeptide(L)'
;VTDFKPKQPIALVDHAWGATYSIADGLLRWHDRRLGRQQQQVATAVGDFVLRRADGLWAYQLAVVVDDADQGITDVVRGEDLADNTPRQILLQQALGVPTPRYLHTPLVCGDNGEKLSKQNGAQALELQNPLVALSHAALALGLPAVANLHNICIPDALAQWVAAWRRNYNGLP
;
A
#
# COMPACT_ATOMS: atom_id res chain seq x y z
N VAL A 1 1.47 10.18 -29.31
CA VAL A 1 1.67 9.01 -28.42
C VAL A 1 3.05 8.48 -28.77
N THR A 2 4.04 8.76 -27.93
CA THR A 2 5.39 8.24 -28.11
C THR A 2 5.45 6.83 -27.53
N ASP A 3 5.73 5.84 -28.39
CA ASP A 3 6.05 4.49 -27.99
C ASP A 3 7.22 4.49 -26.99
N PHE A 4 6.90 4.37 -25.71
CA PHE A 4 7.92 4.17 -24.69
C PHE A 4 8.42 2.74 -24.77
N LYS A 5 9.52 2.53 -25.49
CA LYS A 5 10.26 1.26 -25.45
C LYS A 5 11.40 1.40 -24.42
N PRO A 6 11.37 0.68 -23.31
CA PRO A 6 12.49 0.66 -22.39
C PRO A 6 13.72 0.12 -23.11
N LYS A 7 14.80 0.89 -23.14
CA LYS A 7 16.01 0.60 -23.95
C LYS A 7 16.91 -0.53 -23.40
N GLN A 8 16.64 -1.06 -22.19
CA GLN A 8 17.39 -2.22 -21.63
C GLN A 8 16.57 -2.88 -20.51
N PRO A 9 16.76 -4.20 -20.25
CA PRO A 9 16.26 -4.82 -19.02
C PRO A 9 16.95 -4.14 -17.85
N ILE A 10 16.16 -3.45 -17.02
CA ILE A 10 16.67 -2.81 -15.82
C ILE A 10 16.97 -3.94 -14.84
N ALA A 11 18.25 -4.12 -14.50
CA ALA A 11 18.65 -4.99 -13.40
C ALA A 11 17.90 -4.60 -12.12
N LEU A 12 17.72 -5.57 -11.22
CA LEU A 12 17.25 -5.30 -9.86
C LEU A 12 18.00 -4.10 -9.30
N VAL A 13 17.30 -3.00 -9.13
CA VAL A 13 17.87 -1.79 -8.54
C VAL A 13 17.53 -1.84 -7.07
N ASP A 14 18.52 -2.12 -6.23
CA ASP A 14 18.44 -1.87 -4.80
C ASP A 14 18.37 -0.35 -4.61
N HIS A 15 17.18 0.15 -4.34
CA HIS A 15 17.01 1.54 -3.96
C HIS A 15 17.46 1.76 -2.51
N ALA A 16 17.95 2.97 -2.22
CA ALA A 16 18.44 3.39 -0.90
C ALA A 16 17.48 3.12 0.27
N TRP A 17 16.22 2.81 -0.03
CA TRP A 17 15.17 2.53 0.95
C TRP A 17 14.69 1.07 0.97
N GLY A 18 15.42 0.15 0.31
CA GLY A 18 15.15 -1.29 0.33
C GLY A 18 13.88 -1.72 -0.42
N ALA A 19 13.36 -0.87 -1.32
CA ALA A 19 12.33 -1.29 -2.26
C ALA A 19 12.96 -2.09 -3.40
N THR A 20 12.40 -3.25 -3.71
CA THR A 20 12.87 -4.07 -4.82
C THR A 20 11.81 -4.14 -5.93
N TYR A 21 12.20 -3.78 -7.13
CA TYR A 21 11.40 -3.98 -8.33
C TYR A 21 12.28 -4.27 -9.54
N SER A 22 11.70 -4.87 -10.56
CA SER A 22 12.37 -5.06 -11.86
C SER A 22 11.37 -4.92 -12.99
N ILE A 23 11.84 -4.45 -14.15
CA ILE A 23 11.07 -4.47 -15.40
C ILE A 23 11.88 -5.22 -16.44
N ALA A 24 11.28 -6.28 -16.95
CA ALA A 24 11.82 -7.05 -18.07
C ALA A 24 10.66 -7.43 -18.99
N ASP A 25 10.82 -7.24 -20.28
CA ASP A 25 9.83 -7.56 -21.33
C ASP A 25 8.45 -6.92 -21.06
N GLY A 26 8.44 -5.71 -20.50
CA GLY A 26 7.22 -4.99 -20.13
C GLY A 26 6.53 -5.50 -18.87
N LEU A 27 7.04 -6.57 -18.25
CA LEU A 27 6.53 -7.12 -17.00
C LEU A 27 7.25 -6.47 -15.82
N LEU A 28 6.48 -5.70 -15.04
CA LEU A 28 6.96 -5.11 -13.80
C LEU A 28 6.77 -6.12 -12.67
N ARG A 29 7.83 -6.36 -11.90
CA ARG A 29 7.80 -7.19 -10.70
C ARG A 29 8.25 -6.35 -9.51
N TRP A 30 7.55 -6.50 -8.38
CA TRP A 30 7.92 -5.82 -7.14
C TRP A 30 7.65 -6.72 -5.94
N HIS A 31 8.11 -6.33 -4.79
CA HIS A 31 7.86 -7.02 -3.54
C HIS A 31 7.00 -6.14 -2.62
N ASP A 32 5.85 -6.65 -2.23
CA ASP A 32 5.01 -6.08 -1.18
C ASP A 32 5.28 -6.80 0.14
N ARG A 33 5.41 -6.04 1.22
CA ARG A 33 5.82 -6.59 2.52
C ARG A 33 4.81 -7.56 3.14
N ARG A 34 3.55 -7.55 2.70
CA ARG A 34 2.52 -8.52 3.12
C ARG A 34 2.12 -9.47 2.00
N LEU A 35 1.87 -8.95 0.81
CA LEU A 35 1.41 -9.77 -0.32
C LEU A 35 2.54 -10.59 -0.97
N GLY A 36 3.80 -10.30 -0.60
CA GLY A 36 4.95 -10.99 -1.16
C GLY A 36 5.26 -10.52 -2.59
N ARG A 37 5.76 -11.43 -3.41
CA ARG A 37 6.12 -11.14 -4.80
C ARG A 37 4.88 -10.88 -5.64
N GLN A 38 4.86 -9.71 -6.27
CA GLN A 38 3.80 -9.24 -7.14
C GLN A 38 4.34 -9.02 -8.55
N GLN A 39 3.48 -9.13 -9.56
CA GLN A 39 3.86 -8.82 -10.94
C GLN A 39 2.65 -8.35 -11.76
N GLN A 40 2.89 -7.43 -12.69
CA GLN A 40 1.88 -6.97 -13.63
C GLN A 40 2.52 -6.49 -14.93
N GLN A 41 1.89 -6.83 -16.04
CA GLN A 41 2.20 -6.23 -17.34
C GLN A 41 1.25 -5.05 -17.57
N VAL A 42 1.68 -3.85 -17.17
CA VAL A 42 0.83 -2.66 -17.12
C VAL A 42 0.23 -2.32 -18.48
N ALA A 43 1.00 -2.48 -19.56
CA ALA A 43 0.54 -2.19 -20.91
C ALA A 43 -0.70 -2.99 -21.33
N THR A 44 -0.81 -4.25 -20.88
CA THR A 44 -1.93 -5.14 -21.23
C THR A 44 -3.02 -5.20 -20.16
N ALA A 45 -2.62 -5.10 -18.88
CA ALA A 45 -3.57 -5.20 -17.77
C ALA A 45 -4.32 -3.89 -17.51
N VAL A 46 -3.71 -2.76 -17.82
CA VAL A 46 -4.25 -1.42 -17.58
C VAL A 46 -4.35 -0.59 -18.86
N GLY A 47 -3.32 -0.65 -19.72
CA GLY A 47 -3.18 0.22 -20.89
C GLY A 47 -2.85 1.65 -20.47
N ASP A 48 -3.34 2.61 -21.26
CA ASP A 48 -3.20 4.04 -20.98
C ASP A 48 -4.03 4.44 -19.77
N PHE A 49 -3.49 5.32 -18.93
CA PHE A 49 -4.19 5.82 -17.77
C PHE A 49 -4.03 7.33 -17.63
N VAL A 50 -5.04 7.96 -17.01
CA VAL A 50 -5.14 9.42 -16.92
C VAL A 50 -4.12 9.93 -15.91
N LEU A 51 -3.29 10.92 -16.33
CA LEU A 51 -2.38 11.68 -15.48
C LEU A 51 -2.93 13.09 -15.17
N ARG A 52 -3.71 13.67 -16.09
CA ARG A 52 -4.39 14.95 -15.90
C ARG A 52 -5.84 14.82 -16.31
N ARG A 53 -6.73 15.27 -15.45
CA ARG A 53 -8.19 15.23 -15.66
C ARG A 53 -8.62 16.31 -16.66
N ALA A 54 -9.80 16.13 -17.24
CA ALA A 54 -10.39 17.10 -18.18
C ALA A 54 -10.66 18.47 -17.52
N ASP A 55 -10.89 18.50 -16.20
CA ASP A 55 -11.05 19.73 -15.42
C ASP A 55 -9.71 20.44 -15.10
N GLY A 56 -8.61 19.91 -15.59
CA GLY A 56 -7.27 20.48 -15.40
C GLY A 56 -6.54 20.04 -14.13
N LEU A 57 -7.18 19.30 -13.24
CA LEU A 57 -6.55 18.74 -12.02
C LEU A 57 -5.66 17.54 -12.35
N TRP A 58 -4.62 17.36 -11.55
CA TRP A 58 -3.78 16.17 -11.65
C TRP A 58 -4.54 14.94 -11.13
N ALA A 59 -4.43 13.84 -11.85
CA ALA A 59 -5.03 12.59 -11.41
C ALA A 59 -4.23 11.94 -10.27
N TYR A 60 -4.91 11.15 -9.47
CA TYR A 60 -4.37 10.51 -8.26
C TYR A 60 -3.01 9.84 -8.49
N GLN A 61 -2.85 9.10 -9.58
CA GLN A 61 -1.63 8.34 -9.84
C GLN A 61 -0.38 9.21 -9.92
N LEU A 62 -0.48 10.37 -10.56
CA LEU A 62 0.64 11.30 -10.66
C LEU A 62 0.80 12.14 -9.40
N ALA A 63 -0.31 12.63 -8.84
CA ALA A 63 -0.28 13.49 -7.65
C ALA A 63 0.39 12.76 -6.47
N VAL A 64 -0.01 11.54 -6.17
CA VAL A 64 0.56 10.78 -5.04
C VAL A 64 2.04 10.48 -5.23
N VAL A 65 2.49 10.18 -6.44
CA VAL A 65 3.90 9.90 -6.71
C VAL A 65 4.78 11.15 -6.51
N VAL A 66 4.29 12.31 -6.96
CA VAL A 66 5.02 13.58 -6.80
C VAL A 66 5.04 14.01 -5.34
N ASP A 67 3.88 13.96 -4.69
CA ASP A 67 3.75 14.37 -3.28
C ASP A 67 4.58 13.47 -2.33
N ASP A 68 4.54 12.15 -2.54
CA ASP A 68 5.33 11.19 -1.76
C ASP A 68 6.85 11.44 -1.95
N ALA A 69 7.27 11.71 -3.17
CA ALA A 69 8.68 12.00 -3.47
C ALA A 69 9.13 13.32 -2.83
N ASP A 70 8.33 14.37 -2.94
CA ASP A 70 8.62 15.70 -2.37
C ASP A 70 8.69 15.66 -0.83
N GLN A 71 7.82 14.85 -0.22
CA GLN A 71 7.79 14.64 1.23
C GLN A 71 8.82 13.62 1.73
N GLY A 72 9.56 12.96 0.86
CA GLY A 72 10.57 11.96 1.23
C GLY A 72 9.95 10.69 1.84
N ILE A 73 8.78 10.27 1.39
CA ILE A 73 8.09 9.06 1.88
C ILE A 73 8.87 7.81 1.45
N THR A 74 9.28 7.03 2.44
CA THR A 74 10.07 5.79 2.25
C THR A 74 9.23 4.53 2.31
N ASP A 75 8.07 4.58 2.96
CA ASP A 75 7.16 3.46 3.18
C ASP A 75 5.72 3.87 2.93
N VAL A 76 5.03 3.15 2.05
CA VAL A 76 3.60 3.32 1.78
C VAL A 76 2.84 2.15 2.39
N VAL A 77 1.99 2.46 3.38
CA VAL A 77 1.08 1.48 4.01
C VAL A 77 -0.35 1.90 3.70
N ARG A 78 -1.10 1.03 3.01
CA ARG A 78 -2.47 1.34 2.57
C ARG A 78 -3.31 0.08 2.39
N GLY A 79 -4.59 0.22 2.14
CA GLY A 79 -5.49 -0.92 1.90
C GLY A 79 -5.14 -1.70 0.62
N GLU A 80 -5.39 -2.99 0.64
CA GLU A 80 -5.12 -3.92 -0.47
C GLU A 80 -5.91 -3.58 -1.75
N ASP A 81 -7.03 -2.89 -1.64
CA ASP A 81 -7.79 -2.36 -2.77
C ASP A 81 -7.01 -1.38 -3.65
N LEU A 82 -5.89 -0.87 -3.15
CA LEU A 82 -4.97 -0.02 -3.90
C LEU A 82 -3.73 -0.77 -4.44
N ALA A 83 -3.63 -2.08 -4.23
CA ALA A 83 -2.46 -2.86 -4.66
C ALA A 83 -2.25 -2.77 -6.18
N ASP A 84 -3.32 -2.82 -6.96
CA ASP A 84 -3.28 -2.71 -8.42
C ASP A 84 -2.83 -1.34 -8.94
N ASN A 85 -2.76 -0.33 -8.08
CA ASN A 85 -2.21 0.99 -8.45
C ASN A 85 -0.68 1.01 -8.40
N THR A 86 -0.08 0.14 -7.58
CA THR A 86 1.36 0.13 -7.31
C THR A 86 2.22 0.05 -8.57
N PRO A 87 1.99 -0.85 -9.54
CA PRO A 87 2.81 -0.91 -10.73
C PRO A 87 2.76 0.36 -11.59
N ARG A 88 1.60 1.03 -11.67
CA ARG A 88 1.49 2.34 -12.36
C ARG A 88 2.33 3.40 -11.68
N GLN A 89 2.31 3.43 -10.35
CA GLN A 89 3.08 4.37 -9.55
C GLN A 89 4.58 4.11 -9.65
N ILE A 90 5.03 2.85 -9.65
CA ILE A 90 6.44 2.51 -9.87
C ILE A 90 6.90 2.95 -11.28
N LEU A 91 6.08 2.77 -12.31
CA LEU A 91 6.41 3.28 -13.65
C LEU A 91 6.55 4.81 -13.68
N LEU A 92 5.68 5.52 -12.98
CA LEU A 92 5.76 6.98 -12.88
C LEU A 92 7.00 7.42 -12.08
N GLN A 93 7.31 6.76 -10.98
CA GLN A 93 8.53 7.02 -10.20
C GLN A 93 9.78 6.87 -11.06
N GLN A 94 9.84 5.82 -11.87
CA GLN A 94 10.94 5.62 -12.82
C GLN A 94 11.00 6.71 -13.89
N ALA A 95 9.85 7.04 -14.48
CA ALA A 95 9.78 8.06 -15.52
C ALA A 95 10.20 9.45 -15.03
N LEU A 96 9.93 9.74 -13.75
CA LEU A 96 10.28 10.99 -13.08
C LEU A 96 11.69 10.96 -12.46
N GLY A 97 12.34 9.80 -12.39
CA GLY A 97 13.65 9.65 -11.76
C GLY A 97 13.61 9.84 -10.24
N VAL A 98 12.47 9.59 -9.61
CA VAL A 98 12.30 9.68 -8.15
C VAL A 98 12.40 8.31 -7.48
N PRO A 99 12.78 8.25 -6.19
CA PRO A 99 12.88 6.98 -5.48
C PRO A 99 11.54 6.23 -5.37
N THR A 100 11.61 4.90 -5.36
CA THR A 100 10.45 4.05 -5.13
C THR A 100 10.36 3.70 -3.64
N PRO A 101 9.23 3.97 -2.95
CA PRO A 101 9.02 3.58 -1.57
C PRO A 101 8.79 2.07 -1.44
N ARG A 102 8.96 1.54 -0.24
CA ARG A 102 8.52 0.18 0.09
C ARG A 102 7.00 0.16 0.26
N TYR A 103 6.36 -0.88 -0.24
CA TYR A 103 4.91 -1.02 -0.16
C TYR A 103 4.50 -2.11 0.84
N LEU A 104 3.43 -1.85 1.58
CA LEU A 104 2.71 -2.81 2.40
C LEU A 104 1.21 -2.57 2.22
N HIS A 105 0.51 -3.54 1.67
CA HIS A 105 -0.95 -3.48 1.54
C HIS A 105 -1.61 -4.26 2.67
N THR A 106 -2.40 -3.55 3.49
CA THR A 106 -3.12 -4.13 4.63
C THR A 106 -4.37 -4.88 4.18
N PRO A 107 -4.84 -5.88 4.93
CA PRO A 107 -6.13 -6.50 4.69
C PRO A 107 -7.25 -5.46 4.68
N LEU A 108 -8.32 -5.77 3.97
CA LEU A 108 -9.56 -4.98 3.98
C LEU A 108 -10.46 -5.45 5.11
N VAL A 109 -11.17 -4.52 5.73
CA VAL A 109 -12.29 -4.86 6.59
C VAL A 109 -13.50 -5.11 5.71
N CYS A 110 -14.04 -6.33 5.77
CA CYS A 110 -15.19 -6.73 5.00
C CYS A 110 -16.42 -6.90 5.91
N GLY A 111 -17.59 -6.71 5.36
CA GLY A 111 -18.85 -7.06 6.00
C GLY A 111 -19.12 -8.57 5.92
N ASP A 112 -20.25 -9.01 6.50
CA ASP A 112 -20.67 -10.43 6.50
C ASP A 112 -20.89 -11.00 5.09
N ASN A 113 -21.15 -10.14 4.12
CA ASN A 113 -21.26 -10.49 2.71
C ASN A 113 -19.90 -10.66 1.99
N GLY A 114 -18.80 -10.48 2.69
CA GLY A 114 -17.43 -10.54 2.14
C GLY A 114 -17.01 -9.30 1.33
N GLU A 115 -17.86 -8.29 1.17
CA GLU A 115 -17.52 -7.06 0.48
C GLU A 115 -16.81 -6.08 1.41
N LYS A 116 -15.90 -5.29 0.83
CA LYS A 116 -15.22 -4.22 1.57
C LYS A 116 -16.23 -3.28 2.21
N LEU A 117 -16.08 -3.02 3.50
CA LEU A 117 -16.87 -2.01 4.19
C LEU A 117 -16.63 -0.62 3.58
N SER A 118 -17.71 0.01 3.13
CA SER A 118 -17.72 1.35 2.56
C SER A 118 -19.02 2.06 2.90
N LYS A 119 -19.04 3.40 2.75
CA LYS A 119 -20.27 4.17 2.93
C LYS A 119 -21.41 3.71 2.01
N GLN A 120 -21.07 3.18 0.83
CA GLN A 120 -22.05 2.74 -0.16
C GLN A 120 -22.74 1.42 0.22
N ASN A 121 -22.05 0.54 0.97
CA ASN A 121 -22.60 -0.75 1.42
C ASN A 121 -22.91 -0.78 2.92
N GLY A 122 -23.27 0.38 3.48
CA GLY A 122 -23.89 0.48 4.80
C GLY A 122 -22.93 0.40 5.99
N ALA A 123 -21.64 0.63 5.77
CA ALA A 123 -20.69 0.71 6.87
C ALA A 123 -21.11 1.78 7.87
N GLN A 124 -21.28 1.37 9.12
CA GLN A 124 -21.58 2.28 10.22
C GLN A 124 -20.38 3.16 10.55
N ALA A 125 -20.63 4.35 11.11
CA ALA A 125 -19.58 5.18 11.64
C ALA A 125 -18.82 4.43 12.75
N LEU A 126 -17.51 4.67 12.82
CA LEU A 126 -16.68 4.06 13.84
C LEU A 126 -17.14 4.52 15.23
N GLU A 127 -17.40 3.55 16.11
CA GLU A 127 -17.72 3.83 17.51
C GLU A 127 -16.44 4.27 18.25
N LEU A 128 -16.44 5.52 18.74
CA LEU A 128 -15.26 6.12 19.37
C LEU A 128 -15.39 6.30 20.89
N GLN A 129 -16.55 5.93 21.48
CA GLN A 129 -16.73 6.06 22.93
C GLN A 129 -15.80 5.14 23.71
N ASN A 130 -15.43 3.99 23.11
CA ASN A 130 -14.43 3.10 23.66
C ASN A 130 -13.24 2.92 22.69
N PRO A 131 -12.24 3.80 22.75
CA PRO A 131 -11.11 3.79 21.81
C PRO A 131 -10.33 2.48 21.82
N LEU A 132 -10.22 1.81 22.97
CA LEU A 132 -9.48 0.55 23.08
C LEU A 132 -10.19 -0.60 22.35
N VAL A 133 -11.51 -0.64 22.37
CA VAL A 133 -12.30 -1.61 21.59
C VAL A 133 -12.13 -1.34 20.09
N ALA A 134 -12.23 -0.09 19.66
CA ALA A 134 -12.03 0.29 18.26
C ALA A 134 -10.62 -0.09 17.77
N LEU A 135 -9.58 0.18 18.55
CA LEU A 135 -8.20 -0.21 18.24
C LEU A 135 -8.04 -1.73 18.21
N SER A 136 -8.72 -2.47 19.07
CA SER A 136 -8.70 -3.94 19.08
C SER A 136 -9.30 -4.52 17.81
N HIS A 137 -10.41 -3.98 17.33
CA HIS A 137 -11.01 -4.39 16.05
C HIS A 137 -10.06 -4.12 14.89
N ALA A 138 -9.41 -2.94 14.86
CA ALA A 138 -8.41 -2.62 13.86
C ALA A 138 -7.20 -3.56 13.91
N ALA A 139 -6.72 -3.89 15.11
CA ALA A 139 -5.62 -4.84 15.30
C ALA A 139 -5.98 -6.24 14.77
N LEU A 140 -7.19 -6.72 15.06
CA LEU A 140 -7.68 -8.01 14.54
C LEU A 140 -7.78 -8.01 13.01
N ALA A 141 -8.30 -6.93 12.42
CA ALA A 141 -8.34 -6.78 10.95
C ALA A 141 -6.94 -6.83 10.32
N LEU A 142 -5.92 -6.34 11.03
CA LEU A 142 -4.51 -6.43 10.62
C LEU A 142 -3.86 -7.79 10.92
N GLY A 143 -4.61 -8.77 11.42
CA GLY A 143 -4.06 -10.09 11.82
C GLY A 143 -3.16 -10.03 13.04
N LEU A 144 -3.29 -8.99 13.88
CA LEU A 144 -2.55 -8.87 15.13
C LEU A 144 -3.27 -9.61 16.26
N PRO A 145 -2.55 -10.10 17.27
CA PRO A 145 -3.15 -10.87 18.34
C PRO A 145 -4.12 -10.02 19.19
N ALA A 146 -5.16 -10.67 19.70
CA ALA A 146 -5.99 -10.05 20.71
C ALA A 146 -5.16 -9.75 21.97
N VAL A 147 -5.41 -8.59 22.57
CA VAL A 147 -4.81 -8.22 23.85
C VAL A 147 -5.66 -8.80 24.97
N ALA A 148 -5.02 -9.51 25.88
CA ALA A 148 -5.72 -10.04 27.07
C ALA A 148 -6.12 -8.89 28.00
N ASN A 149 -7.28 -9.06 28.68
CA ASN A 149 -7.76 -8.13 29.71
C ASN A 149 -7.92 -6.68 29.23
N LEU A 150 -8.60 -6.47 28.10
CA LEU A 150 -8.90 -5.15 27.54
C LEU A 150 -9.47 -4.13 28.56
N HIS A 151 -10.13 -4.59 29.62
CA HIS A 151 -10.68 -3.73 30.66
C HIS A 151 -9.63 -3.18 31.64
N ASN A 152 -8.43 -3.80 31.68
CA ASN A 152 -7.39 -3.49 32.66
C ASN A 152 -6.08 -3.00 32.01
N ILE A 153 -6.05 -2.81 30.70
CA ILE A 153 -4.87 -2.32 29.98
C ILE A 153 -5.09 -0.88 29.52
N CYS A 154 -4.05 -0.07 29.60
CA CYS A 154 -4.09 1.27 29.00
C CYS A 154 -3.79 1.22 27.48
N ILE A 155 -4.23 2.26 26.76
CA ILE A 155 -4.00 2.35 25.30
C ILE A 155 -2.51 2.27 24.94
N PRO A 156 -1.59 2.99 25.60
CA PRO A 156 -0.15 2.88 25.31
C PRO A 156 0.39 1.45 25.40
N ASP A 157 0.00 0.69 26.40
CA ASP A 157 0.47 -0.68 26.61
C ASP A 157 -0.12 -1.64 25.57
N ALA A 158 -1.37 -1.47 25.19
CA ALA A 158 -1.99 -2.23 24.11
C ALA A 158 -1.29 -1.94 22.77
N LEU A 159 -1.05 -0.67 22.46
CA LEU A 159 -0.32 -0.27 21.26
C LEU A 159 1.09 -0.83 21.24
N ALA A 160 1.81 -0.83 22.37
CA ALA A 160 3.15 -1.40 22.46
C ALA A 160 3.16 -2.89 22.11
N GLN A 161 2.16 -3.67 22.58
CA GLN A 161 2.01 -5.08 22.24
C GLN A 161 1.73 -5.27 20.74
N TRP A 162 0.83 -4.50 20.17
CA TRP A 162 0.52 -4.56 18.73
C TRP A 162 1.68 -4.12 17.85
N VAL A 163 2.42 -3.08 18.23
CA VAL A 163 3.65 -2.66 17.51
C VAL A 163 4.70 -3.76 17.53
N ALA A 164 4.88 -4.45 18.66
CA ALA A 164 5.80 -5.59 18.73
C ALA A 164 5.35 -6.76 17.85
N ALA A 165 4.04 -7.05 17.80
CA ALA A 165 3.48 -8.06 16.91
C ALA A 165 3.58 -7.66 15.44
N TRP A 166 3.28 -6.41 15.10
CA TRP A 166 3.44 -5.85 13.76
C TRP A 166 4.86 -6.01 13.24
N ARG A 167 5.85 -5.65 14.07
CA ARG A 167 7.28 -5.78 13.71
C ARG A 167 7.64 -7.22 13.36
N ARG A 168 7.14 -8.21 14.11
CA ARG A 168 7.37 -9.63 13.80
C ARG A 168 6.70 -10.06 12.50
N ASN A 169 5.49 -9.59 12.24
CA ASN A 169 4.70 -10.03 11.09
C ASN A 169 5.15 -9.37 9.78
N TYR A 170 5.56 -8.10 9.82
CA TYR A 170 5.72 -7.29 8.61
C TYR A 170 7.10 -6.63 8.45
N ASN A 171 7.94 -6.61 9.50
CA ASN A 171 9.28 -6.00 9.42
C ASN A 171 10.41 -7.05 9.47
N GLY A 172 10.10 -8.30 9.76
CA GLY A 172 11.06 -9.39 9.90
C GLY A 172 11.34 -10.16 8.60
N LEU A 173 10.81 -9.73 7.47
CA LEU A 173 11.11 -10.33 6.17
C LEU A 173 12.27 -9.55 5.52
N PRO A 174 13.27 -10.29 4.99
CA PRO A 174 14.43 -9.71 4.32
C PRO A 174 14.06 -8.93 3.06
#